data_9695053ef51c2029e1ee1856bc68b32f
#
_entry.id   9695053ef51c2029e1ee1856bc68b32f
#
_cell.length_a   1.000
_cell.length_b   1.000
_cell.length_c   1.000
_cell.angle_alpha   90.00
_cell.angle_beta   90.00
_cell.angle_gamma   90.00
#
_symmetry.space_group_name_H-M   'P 1'
#
loop_
_entity.id
_entity.type
_entity.pdbx_description
1 polymer ?
#
loop_
_entity_poly.entity_id
_entity_poly.type
_entity_poly.pdbx_seq_one_letter_code
_entity_poly.pdbx_strand_id
1 'polypeptide(L)'
;MLRPMPSEPRRILIVRLGAIGDVARVLPMLAGLRRRFPDSEIDWVVQSKAADLLEGHPEIARLWVVPFRSWRAAFTRAAWCLRRAMRARGYDLVLDFQGMIKGAVWAVAAGGPAVRVGWGPGHSQNLAWLWYHGIRKPPGRRVNRHLRHRVLVDWLGVPDVPATRPALDPAPGGPVASFLARIAAEPRPWIVVWPGSSRTGSHKRWQPGRLREAATAIRGRTGGTLLVGWGPAEKEEALALAAEIPDALPIPPTTIPELTLLLARADLYVGMDTGPMHVAALVGTPAVGVFGRSDPQIHGPAPHLPARAVAGPEAREWKTRARRGLPPFEDPDPAAVVEAALDLLARGAGG
;
A
#
# COMPACT_ATOMS: atom_id res chain seq x y z
N MET A 1 27.78 -17.87 9.70
CA MET A 1 28.80 -16.89 9.29
C MET A 1 28.11 -15.69 8.68
N LEU A 2 28.38 -14.49 9.17
CA LEU A 2 27.93 -13.23 8.56
C LEU A 2 28.70 -13.08 7.24
N ARG A 3 28.00 -13.06 6.12
CA ARG A 3 28.62 -12.76 4.82
C ARG A 3 28.92 -11.26 4.77
N PRO A 4 30.07 -10.85 4.19
CA PRO A 4 30.34 -9.44 3.97
C PRO A 4 29.25 -8.85 3.07
N MET A 5 28.87 -7.62 3.39
CA MET A 5 27.83 -6.91 2.64
C MET A 5 28.44 -6.33 1.37
N PRO A 6 27.78 -6.47 0.21
CA PRO A 6 28.25 -5.85 -1.01
C PRO A 6 28.16 -4.33 -0.89
N SER A 7 29.27 -3.63 -1.15
CA SER A 7 29.30 -2.16 -1.18
C SER A 7 28.54 -1.60 -2.38
N GLU A 8 28.67 -2.27 -3.53
CA GLU A 8 28.04 -1.89 -4.79
C GLU A 8 27.40 -3.16 -5.43
N PRO A 9 26.18 -3.52 -5.01
CA PRO A 9 25.50 -4.69 -5.54
C PRO A 9 25.09 -4.44 -7.00
N ARG A 10 25.42 -5.35 -7.91
CA ARG A 10 24.99 -5.27 -9.31
C ARG A 10 23.54 -5.68 -9.48
N ARG A 11 23.07 -6.66 -8.69
CA ARG A 11 21.70 -7.16 -8.74
C ARG A 11 21.09 -7.24 -7.36
N ILE A 12 20.01 -6.51 -7.20
CA ILE A 12 19.24 -6.43 -5.95
C ILE A 12 17.88 -7.09 -6.17
N LEU A 13 17.48 -7.96 -5.25
CA LEU A 13 16.14 -8.54 -5.24
C LEU A 13 15.32 -7.98 -4.08
N ILE A 14 14.19 -7.38 -4.38
CA ILE A 14 13.17 -7.01 -3.39
C ILE A 14 12.16 -8.14 -3.27
N VAL A 15 11.89 -8.60 -2.05
CA VAL A 15 10.85 -9.58 -1.76
C VAL A 15 9.72 -8.92 -0.99
N ARG A 16 8.63 -8.61 -1.70
CA ARG A 16 7.36 -8.16 -1.11
C ARG A 16 6.20 -8.70 -1.93
N LEU A 17 5.52 -9.71 -1.39
CA LEU A 17 4.52 -10.49 -2.11
C LEU A 17 3.14 -9.82 -2.20
N GLY A 18 2.81 -8.97 -1.26
CA GLY A 18 1.48 -8.31 -1.13
C GLY A 18 1.22 -7.97 0.35
N ALA A 19 0.08 -7.39 0.75
CA ALA A 19 -1.01 -6.95 -0.11
C ALA A 19 -0.66 -5.67 -0.91
N ILE A 20 -1.59 -5.15 -1.74
CA ILE A 20 -1.38 -3.95 -2.58
C ILE A 20 -0.84 -2.78 -1.76
N GLY A 21 -1.49 -2.40 -0.66
CA GLY A 21 -1.04 -1.31 0.20
C GLY A 21 0.32 -1.55 0.85
N ASP A 22 0.69 -2.81 1.09
CA ASP A 22 2.01 -3.16 1.61
C ASP A 22 3.10 -3.09 0.53
N VAL A 23 2.76 -3.37 -0.73
CA VAL A 23 3.64 -3.18 -1.89
C VAL A 23 3.85 -1.68 -2.12
N ALA A 24 2.77 -0.89 -2.13
CA ALA A 24 2.82 0.56 -2.25
C ALA A 24 3.76 1.22 -1.21
N ARG A 25 3.74 0.73 0.03
CA ARG A 25 4.63 1.24 1.10
C ARG A 25 6.12 0.93 0.91
N VAL A 26 6.49 0.02 0.02
CA VAL A 26 7.90 -0.32 -0.27
C VAL A 26 8.43 0.44 -1.49
N LEU A 27 7.57 1.03 -2.32
CA LEU A 27 8.00 1.80 -3.49
C LEU A 27 8.96 2.97 -3.16
N PRO A 28 8.80 3.72 -2.04
CA PRO A 28 9.82 4.71 -1.65
C PRO A 28 11.19 4.09 -1.38
N MET A 29 11.23 2.83 -0.91
CA MET A 29 12.51 2.12 -0.72
C MET A 29 13.15 1.75 -2.06
N LEU A 30 12.34 1.40 -3.07
CA LEU A 30 12.82 1.17 -4.44
C LEU A 30 13.45 2.43 -5.04
N ALA A 31 12.76 3.58 -4.96
CA ALA A 31 13.28 4.85 -5.43
C ALA A 31 14.59 5.26 -4.73
N GLY A 32 14.65 5.07 -3.43
CA GLY A 32 15.87 5.29 -2.65
C GLY A 32 17.02 4.36 -3.08
N LEU A 33 16.74 3.08 -3.29
CA LEU A 33 17.72 2.10 -3.77
C LEU A 33 18.23 2.46 -5.17
N ARG A 34 17.34 2.88 -6.08
CA ARG A 34 17.73 3.34 -7.41
C ARG A 34 18.65 4.56 -7.34
N ARG A 35 18.34 5.51 -6.46
CA ARG A 35 19.17 6.70 -6.26
C ARG A 35 20.53 6.38 -5.66
N ARG A 36 20.60 5.42 -4.74
CA ARG A 36 21.87 4.99 -4.11
C ARG A 36 22.72 4.10 -5.00
N PHE A 37 22.07 3.26 -5.82
CA PHE A 37 22.69 2.30 -6.70
C PHE A 37 22.15 2.45 -8.13
N PRO A 38 22.55 3.51 -8.86
CA PRO A 38 21.96 3.83 -10.17
C PRO A 38 22.21 2.76 -11.23
N ASP A 39 23.33 2.05 -11.15
CA ASP A 39 23.73 1.01 -12.12
C ASP A 39 23.23 -0.40 -11.75
N SER A 40 22.58 -0.56 -10.60
CA SER A 40 22.06 -1.86 -10.18
C SER A 40 20.83 -2.26 -10.97
N GLU A 41 20.73 -3.52 -11.34
CA GLU A 41 19.45 -4.12 -11.77
C GLU A 41 18.63 -4.48 -10.52
N ILE A 42 17.47 -3.85 -10.36
CA ILE A 42 16.58 -4.10 -9.23
C ILE A 42 15.41 -4.94 -9.72
N ASP A 43 15.33 -6.17 -9.22
CA ASP A 43 14.24 -7.10 -9.50
C ASP A 43 13.28 -7.16 -8.29
N TRP A 44 12.02 -7.54 -8.54
CA TRP A 44 11.02 -7.64 -7.49
C TRP A 44 10.21 -8.92 -7.58
N VAL A 45 9.99 -9.60 -6.44
CA VAL A 45 9.08 -10.75 -6.31
C VAL A 45 7.77 -10.30 -5.70
N VAL A 46 6.68 -10.54 -6.43
CA VAL A 46 5.32 -10.12 -6.04
C VAL A 46 4.30 -11.21 -6.37
N GLN A 47 3.20 -11.25 -5.64
CA GLN A 47 2.04 -12.09 -6.01
C GLN A 47 1.20 -11.39 -7.09
N SER A 48 0.56 -12.19 -7.96
CA SER A 48 -0.25 -11.71 -9.09
C SER A 48 -1.26 -10.61 -8.72
N LYS A 49 -1.88 -10.67 -7.55
CA LYS A 49 -2.85 -9.65 -7.09
C LYS A 49 -2.29 -8.24 -6.91
N ALA A 50 -0.98 -8.11 -6.77
CA ALA A 50 -0.33 -6.81 -6.58
C ALA A 50 0.70 -6.53 -7.68
N ALA A 51 0.82 -7.41 -8.66
CA ALA A 51 1.77 -7.28 -9.77
C ALA A 51 1.46 -6.05 -10.62
N ASP A 52 0.19 -5.81 -10.89
CA ASP A 52 -0.28 -4.70 -11.74
C ASP A 52 0.16 -3.31 -11.22
N LEU A 53 0.42 -3.18 -9.90
CA LEU A 53 0.96 -1.94 -9.32
C LEU A 53 2.42 -1.69 -9.73
N LEU A 54 3.14 -2.76 -10.10
CA LEU A 54 4.58 -2.74 -10.38
C LEU A 54 4.89 -2.96 -11.87
N GLU A 55 3.89 -3.38 -12.65
CA GLU A 55 4.07 -3.66 -14.07
C GLU A 55 4.43 -2.38 -14.82
N GLY A 56 5.47 -2.46 -15.65
CA GLY A 56 5.99 -1.28 -16.38
C GLY A 56 6.70 -0.24 -15.51
N HIS A 57 6.95 -0.52 -14.22
CA HIS A 57 7.62 0.45 -13.36
C HIS A 57 9.07 0.70 -13.81
N PRO A 58 9.49 1.95 -14.09
CA PRO A 58 10.78 2.25 -14.75
C PRO A 58 12.01 1.84 -13.94
N GLU A 59 11.88 1.72 -12.63
CA GLU A 59 13.00 1.35 -11.74
C GLU A 59 13.12 -0.16 -11.52
N ILE A 60 12.18 -0.97 -12.02
CA ILE A 60 12.19 -2.43 -11.89
C ILE A 60 12.73 -3.05 -13.19
N ALA A 61 13.88 -3.71 -13.09
CA ALA A 61 14.48 -4.40 -14.23
C ALA A 61 13.71 -5.69 -14.58
N ARG A 62 13.22 -6.41 -13.57
CA ARG A 62 12.41 -7.61 -13.76
C ARG A 62 11.42 -7.83 -12.64
N LEU A 63 10.18 -8.13 -13.03
CA LEU A 63 9.12 -8.51 -12.11
C LEU A 63 8.96 -10.05 -12.12
N TRP A 64 9.12 -10.66 -10.96
CA TRP A 64 8.88 -12.07 -10.74
C TRP A 64 7.50 -12.27 -10.14
N VAL A 65 6.53 -12.61 -10.96
CA VAL A 65 5.14 -12.79 -10.53
C VAL A 65 4.93 -14.21 -10.03
N VAL A 66 4.56 -14.31 -8.76
CA VAL A 66 4.23 -15.58 -8.11
C VAL A 66 2.71 -15.79 -8.16
N PRO A 67 2.21 -16.76 -8.94
CA PRO A 67 0.77 -16.97 -9.13
C PRO A 67 0.07 -17.58 -7.90
N PHE A 68 0.80 -17.87 -6.84
CA PHE A 68 0.36 -18.74 -5.76
C PHE A 68 -0.16 -17.98 -4.53
N ARG A 69 -1.33 -18.38 -4.06
CA ARG A 69 -1.92 -17.89 -2.80
C ARG A 69 -1.40 -18.64 -1.56
N SER A 70 -0.95 -19.89 -1.71
CA SER A 70 -0.55 -20.77 -0.63
C SER A 70 0.95 -21.07 -0.68
N TRP A 71 1.59 -21.18 0.49
CA TRP A 71 2.99 -21.61 0.60
C TRP A 71 3.23 -23.02 0.02
N ARG A 72 2.20 -23.89 0.06
CA ARG A 72 2.26 -25.23 -0.54
C ARG A 72 2.48 -25.19 -2.05
N ALA A 73 1.96 -24.19 -2.72
CA ALA A 73 2.17 -24.00 -4.14
C ALA A 73 3.63 -23.63 -4.48
N ALA A 74 4.44 -23.26 -3.49
CA ALA A 74 5.89 -23.11 -3.65
C ALA A 74 6.62 -24.42 -3.98
N PHE A 75 5.98 -25.57 -3.85
CA PHE A 75 6.54 -26.88 -4.19
C PHE A 75 6.08 -27.42 -5.55
N THR A 76 5.35 -26.64 -6.32
CA THR A 76 4.94 -27.04 -7.68
C THR A 76 6.08 -26.93 -8.69
N ARG A 77 5.93 -27.63 -9.83
CA ARG A 77 6.89 -27.56 -10.96
C ARG A 77 7.08 -26.10 -11.43
N ALA A 78 5.99 -25.33 -11.52
CA ALA A 78 6.05 -23.93 -11.91
C ALA A 78 6.89 -23.08 -10.93
N ALA A 79 6.72 -23.29 -9.61
CA ALA A 79 7.54 -22.62 -8.61
C ALA A 79 9.01 -23.06 -8.66
N TRP A 80 9.26 -24.33 -9.00
CA TRP A 80 10.62 -24.82 -9.18
C TRP A 80 11.31 -24.16 -10.39
N CYS A 81 10.61 -24.07 -11.54
CA CYS A 81 11.11 -23.37 -12.72
C CYS A 81 11.41 -21.90 -12.42
N LEU A 82 10.49 -21.22 -11.72
CA LEU A 82 10.68 -19.82 -11.32
C LEU A 82 11.92 -19.64 -10.43
N ARG A 83 12.09 -20.49 -9.41
CA ARG A 83 13.27 -20.48 -8.54
C ARG A 83 14.57 -20.73 -9.30
N ARG A 84 14.54 -21.67 -10.24
CA ARG A 84 15.71 -21.95 -11.10
C ARG A 84 16.08 -20.71 -11.93
N ALA A 85 15.09 -20.04 -12.52
CA ALA A 85 15.30 -18.83 -13.29
C ALA A 85 15.84 -17.66 -12.41
N MET A 86 15.27 -17.47 -11.22
CA MET A 86 15.77 -16.49 -10.24
C MET A 86 17.21 -16.78 -9.80
N ARG A 87 17.53 -18.06 -9.56
CA ARG A 87 18.90 -18.49 -9.21
C ARG A 87 19.89 -18.26 -10.33
N ALA A 88 19.50 -18.54 -11.57
CA ALA A 88 20.34 -18.30 -12.76
C ALA A 88 20.58 -16.80 -13.01
N ARG A 89 19.67 -15.94 -12.57
CA ARG A 89 19.82 -14.48 -12.63
C ARG A 89 21.01 -14.01 -11.78
N GLY A 90 21.24 -14.63 -10.60
CA GLY A 90 22.33 -14.31 -9.69
C GLY A 90 22.18 -12.96 -9.03
N TYR A 91 21.94 -12.94 -7.73
CA TYR A 91 21.77 -11.72 -6.93
C TYR A 91 22.94 -11.53 -5.97
N ASP A 92 23.32 -10.28 -5.72
CA ASP A 92 24.30 -9.91 -4.72
C ASP A 92 23.61 -9.60 -3.38
N LEU A 93 22.45 -8.95 -3.45
CA LEU A 93 21.68 -8.51 -2.31
C LEU A 93 20.21 -8.89 -2.44
N VAL A 94 19.63 -9.42 -1.37
CA VAL A 94 18.18 -9.70 -1.25
C VAL A 94 17.64 -8.98 -0.03
N LEU A 95 16.61 -8.17 -0.22
CA LEU A 95 15.92 -7.43 0.81
C LEU A 95 14.51 -7.99 1.00
N ASP A 96 14.28 -8.70 2.10
CA ASP A 96 12.96 -9.28 2.40
C ASP A 96 12.11 -8.35 3.29
N PHE A 97 11.25 -7.57 2.64
CA PHE A 97 10.25 -6.73 3.29
C PHE A 97 9.01 -7.50 3.74
N GLN A 98 8.86 -8.79 3.37
CA GLN A 98 7.71 -9.59 3.75
C GLN A 98 7.80 -10.06 5.20
N GLY A 99 8.97 -10.56 5.63
CA GLY A 99 9.24 -10.97 6.99
C GLY A 99 8.44 -12.19 7.47
N MET A 100 8.06 -13.07 6.56
CA MET A 100 7.34 -14.33 6.81
C MET A 100 7.99 -15.46 6.04
N ILE A 101 7.75 -16.72 6.43
CA ILE A 101 8.31 -17.89 5.75
C ILE A 101 8.02 -17.88 4.23
N LYS A 102 6.85 -17.42 3.82
CA LYS A 102 6.50 -17.30 2.40
C LYS A 102 7.41 -16.33 1.64
N GLY A 103 7.94 -15.27 2.27
CA GLY A 103 8.94 -14.36 1.70
C GLY A 103 10.32 -14.98 1.73
N ALA A 104 10.71 -15.57 2.88
CA ALA A 104 12.00 -16.21 3.05
C ALA A 104 12.26 -17.32 2.02
N VAL A 105 11.26 -18.10 1.63
CA VAL A 105 11.36 -19.10 0.55
C VAL A 105 11.83 -18.48 -0.76
N TRP A 106 11.34 -17.31 -1.13
CA TRP A 106 11.75 -16.60 -2.34
C TRP A 106 13.10 -15.90 -2.17
N ALA A 107 13.39 -15.39 -0.98
CA ALA A 107 14.70 -14.84 -0.66
C ALA A 107 15.81 -15.92 -0.77
N VAL A 108 15.54 -17.15 -0.34
CA VAL A 108 16.44 -18.30 -0.50
C VAL A 108 16.53 -18.75 -1.96
N ALA A 109 15.42 -18.65 -2.70
CA ALA A 109 15.39 -19.02 -4.12
C ALA A 109 16.35 -18.18 -4.98
N ALA A 110 16.67 -16.95 -4.58
CA ALA A 110 17.70 -16.13 -5.21
C ALA A 110 19.07 -16.84 -5.29
N GLY A 111 19.32 -17.77 -4.36
CA GLY A 111 20.48 -18.69 -4.39
C GLY A 111 21.83 -18.00 -4.33
N GLY A 112 22.89 -18.75 -4.59
CA GLY A 112 24.24 -18.24 -4.80
C GLY A 112 24.86 -17.48 -3.61
N PRO A 113 25.75 -16.53 -3.91
CA PRO A 113 26.46 -15.74 -2.92
C PRO A 113 25.60 -14.61 -2.30
N ALA A 114 24.35 -14.44 -2.73
CA ALA A 114 23.49 -13.34 -2.30
C ALA A 114 23.46 -13.17 -0.78
N VAL A 115 23.65 -11.94 -0.33
CA VAL A 115 23.42 -11.57 1.06
C VAL A 115 21.94 -11.30 1.26
N ARG A 116 21.31 -12.08 2.12
CA ARG A 116 19.89 -11.95 2.43
C ARG A 116 19.69 -11.16 3.71
N VAL A 117 18.93 -10.08 3.64
CA VAL A 117 18.62 -9.19 4.76
C VAL A 117 17.11 -9.18 5.00
N GLY A 118 16.71 -9.29 6.25
CA GLY A 118 15.31 -9.30 6.64
C GLY A 118 15.13 -8.99 8.12
N TRP A 119 13.93 -9.27 8.64
CA TRP A 119 13.54 -8.97 10.01
C TRP A 119 14.07 -9.98 11.00
N GLY A 120 14.55 -9.52 12.16
CA GLY A 120 15.02 -10.35 13.25
C GLY A 120 13.91 -10.99 14.08
N PRO A 121 14.30 -11.76 15.13
CA PRO A 121 13.38 -12.34 16.10
C PRO A 121 12.43 -11.30 16.70
N GLY A 122 11.16 -11.68 16.88
CA GLY A 122 10.11 -10.78 17.37
C GLY A 122 9.54 -9.79 16.35
N HIS A 123 10.18 -9.67 15.17
CA HIS A 123 9.73 -8.81 14.06
C HIS A 123 9.45 -9.59 12.77
N SER A 124 9.95 -10.82 12.66
CA SER A 124 9.59 -11.79 11.61
C SER A 124 8.57 -12.78 12.15
N GLN A 125 7.83 -13.43 11.25
CA GLN A 125 6.89 -14.50 11.57
C GLN A 125 7.44 -15.86 11.09
N ASN A 126 7.01 -16.95 11.77
CA ASN A 126 7.32 -18.32 11.38
C ASN A 126 8.83 -18.59 11.24
N LEU A 127 9.64 -18.05 12.15
CA LEU A 127 11.10 -18.22 12.17
C LEU A 127 11.82 -17.81 10.88
N ALA A 128 11.21 -16.94 10.05
CA ALA A 128 11.80 -16.50 8.78
C ALA A 128 13.21 -15.91 8.93
N TRP A 129 13.52 -15.34 10.10
CA TRP A 129 14.83 -14.75 10.42
C TRP A 129 15.99 -15.75 10.34
N LEU A 130 15.74 -17.06 10.46
CA LEU A 130 16.76 -18.11 10.34
C LEU A 130 17.39 -18.18 8.93
N TRP A 131 16.71 -17.62 7.93
CA TRP A 131 17.12 -17.67 6.52
C TRP A 131 17.90 -16.43 6.07
N TYR A 132 18.12 -15.45 6.98
CA TYR A 132 18.82 -14.22 6.64
C TYR A 132 20.26 -14.20 7.15
N HIS A 133 21.17 -13.63 6.37
CA HIS A 133 22.53 -13.38 6.77
C HIS A 133 22.66 -12.08 7.56
N GLY A 134 21.84 -11.08 7.22
CA GLY A 134 21.71 -9.82 7.94
C GLY A 134 20.32 -9.67 8.56
N ILE A 135 20.28 -9.36 9.85
CA ILE A 135 19.05 -9.17 10.61
C ILE A 135 18.92 -7.71 10.98
N ARG A 136 17.73 -7.14 10.72
CA ARG A 136 17.38 -5.78 11.12
C ARG A 136 16.22 -5.79 12.09
N LYS A 137 16.27 -4.90 13.07
CA LYS A 137 15.24 -4.76 14.09
C LYS A 137 14.78 -3.31 14.11
N PRO A 138 13.50 -3.01 13.92
CA PRO A 138 12.99 -1.67 14.11
C PRO A 138 13.09 -1.25 15.59
N PRO A 139 13.10 0.05 15.89
CA PRO A 139 13.33 0.59 17.25
C PRO A 139 12.19 0.24 18.23
N GLY A 140 11.14 -0.42 17.78
CA GLY A 140 10.04 -0.86 18.63
C GLY A 140 9.03 -1.73 17.88
N ARG A 141 8.02 -2.24 18.61
CA ARG A 141 6.94 -3.02 18.02
C ARG A 141 5.84 -2.14 17.41
N ARG A 142 5.68 -0.93 17.90
CA ARG A 142 4.66 0.05 17.46
C ARG A 142 5.33 1.15 16.63
N VAL A 143 5.91 0.76 15.50
CA VAL A 143 6.57 1.67 14.57
C VAL A 143 5.79 1.71 13.27
N ASN A 144 5.62 2.90 12.69
CA ASN A 144 5.01 3.07 11.39
C ASN A 144 5.67 2.14 10.37
N ARG A 145 4.87 1.51 9.52
CA ARG A 145 5.39 0.53 8.55
C ARG A 145 6.38 1.11 7.56
N HIS A 146 6.26 2.38 7.20
CA HIS A 146 7.27 3.05 6.38
C HIS A 146 8.62 3.11 7.12
N LEU A 147 8.63 3.65 8.34
CA LEU A 147 9.84 3.69 9.16
C LEU A 147 10.42 2.31 9.44
N ARG A 148 9.55 1.31 9.62
CA ARG A 148 9.97 -0.07 9.72
C ARG A 148 10.69 -0.53 8.45
N HIS A 149 10.17 -0.24 7.26
CA HIS A 149 10.80 -0.61 6.00
C HIS A 149 12.13 0.11 5.80
N ARG A 150 12.22 1.38 6.22
CA ARG A 150 13.47 2.15 6.19
C ARG A 150 14.64 1.42 6.84
N VAL A 151 14.42 0.79 7.99
CA VAL A 151 15.47 0.05 8.73
C VAL A 151 16.14 -1.05 7.89
N LEU A 152 15.46 -1.60 6.88
CA LEU A 152 16.07 -2.60 5.99
C LEU A 152 17.03 -1.99 4.96
N VAL A 153 17.00 -0.69 4.75
CA VAL A 153 17.81 -0.01 3.73
C VAL A 153 18.70 1.11 4.27
N ASP A 154 18.41 1.69 5.44
CA ASP A 154 19.16 2.81 6.01
C ASP A 154 20.65 2.52 6.18
N TRP A 155 21.01 1.31 6.58
CA TRP A 155 22.40 0.88 6.75
C TRP A 155 23.17 0.78 5.42
N LEU A 156 22.48 0.81 4.27
CA LEU A 156 23.07 0.91 2.93
C LEU A 156 23.32 2.36 2.49
N GLY A 157 23.00 3.34 3.33
CA GLY A 157 23.02 4.75 2.95
C GLY A 157 21.95 5.14 1.93
N VAL A 158 20.85 4.39 1.88
CA VAL A 158 19.74 4.65 0.96
C VAL A 158 18.97 5.90 1.41
N PRO A 159 18.85 6.94 0.56
CA PRO A 159 18.12 8.15 0.93
C PRO A 159 16.61 7.89 1.09
N ASP A 160 15.96 8.66 1.95
CA ASP A 160 14.49 8.69 2.04
C ASP A 160 13.97 9.69 1.02
N VAL A 161 13.39 9.16 -0.03
CA VAL A 161 12.88 9.95 -1.17
C VAL A 161 11.45 9.54 -1.50
N PRO A 162 10.64 10.42 -2.08
CA PRO A 162 9.34 10.04 -2.60
C PRO A 162 9.47 8.89 -3.60
N ALA A 163 8.46 8.01 -3.62
CA ALA A 163 8.41 6.96 -4.61
C ALA A 163 8.29 7.55 -6.02
N THR A 164 8.97 6.93 -6.97
CA THR A 164 8.72 7.19 -8.39
C THR A 164 7.30 6.72 -8.69
N ARG A 165 6.52 7.59 -9.32
CA ARG A 165 5.15 7.23 -9.72
C ARG A 165 5.23 6.20 -10.83
N PRO A 166 4.41 5.13 -10.78
CA PRO A 166 4.26 4.24 -11.92
C PRO A 166 3.75 5.03 -13.14
N ALA A 167 4.01 4.55 -14.35
CA ALA A 167 3.44 5.15 -15.55
C ALA A 167 1.91 5.15 -15.44
N LEU A 168 1.29 6.32 -15.60
CA LEU A 168 -0.14 6.53 -15.37
C LEU A 168 -0.88 6.83 -16.68
N ASP A 169 -0.43 6.26 -17.78
CA ASP A 169 -1.12 6.45 -19.06
C ASP A 169 -2.38 5.59 -19.09
N PRO A 170 -3.58 6.21 -19.21
CA PRO A 170 -4.80 5.42 -19.35
C PRO A 170 -4.75 4.68 -20.69
N ALA A 171 -5.19 3.42 -20.69
CA ALA A 171 -5.46 2.75 -21.96
C ALA A 171 -6.46 3.61 -22.76
N PRO A 172 -6.13 4.03 -23.98
CA PRO A 172 -7.02 4.85 -24.78
C PRO A 172 -8.39 4.17 -24.91
N GLY A 173 -9.47 4.89 -24.60
CA GLY A 173 -10.83 4.37 -24.69
C GLY A 173 -11.26 3.42 -23.58
N GLY A 174 -10.45 3.20 -22.54
CA GLY A 174 -10.83 2.39 -21.38
C GLY A 174 -11.93 3.03 -20.53
N PRO A 175 -12.61 2.23 -19.66
CA PRO A 175 -13.73 2.71 -18.83
C PRO A 175 -13.38 3.90 -17.96
N VAL A 176 -12.17 3.93 -17.39
CA VAL A 176 -11.70 5.04 -16.54
C VAL A 176 -11.35 6.27 -17.37
N ALA A 177 -10.75 6.13 -18.54
CA ALA A 177 -10.48 7.25 -19.42
C ALA A 177 -11.78 7.94 -19.86
N SER A 178 -12.79 7.14 -20.27
CA SER A 178 -14.12 7.64 -20.62
C SER A 178 -14.83 8.30 -19.43
N PHE A 179 -14.69 7.73 -18.26
CA PHE A 179 -15.24 8.29 -17.02
C PHE A 179 -14.60 9.64 -16.68
N LEU A 180 -13.27 9.74 -16.72
CA LEU A 180 -12.54 10.98 -16.45
C LEU A 180 -12.90 12.08 -17.47
N ALA A 181 -13.06 11.72 -18.75
CA ALA A 181 -13.52 12.66 -19.75
C ALA A 181 -14.95 13.18 -19.48
N ARG A 182 -15.84 12.29 -19.05
CA ARG A 182 -17.22 12.63 -18.69
C ARG A 182 -17.30 13.59 -17.52
N ILE A 183 -16.48 13.36 -16.46
CA ILE A 183 -16.51 14.19 -15.25
C ILE A 183 -15.62 15.42 -15.33
N ALA A 184 -14.97 15.68 -16.49
CA ALA A 184 -14.04 16.80 -16.64
C ALA A 184 -14.70 18.16 -16.40
N ALA A 185 -16.02 18.27 -16.64
CA ALA A 185 -16.81 19.47 -16.38
C ALA A 185 -17.42 19.54 -14.98
N GLU A 186 -17.30 18.49 -14.21
CA GLU A 186 -17.86 18.44 -12.86
C GLU A 186 -17.08 19.35 -11.89
N PRO A 187 -17.75 19.96 -10.89
CA PRO A 187 -17.11 20.84 -9.93
C PRO A 187 -15.95 20.16 -9.16
N ARG A 188 -14.88 20.92 -8.99
CA ARG A 188 -13.78 20.52 -8.10
C ARG A 188 -14.00 21.06 -6.69
N PRO A 189 -13.42 20.42 -5.64
CA PRO A 189 -12.49 19.28 -5.72
C PRO A 189 -13.19 17.95 -6.07
N TRP A 190 -12.47 17.04 -6.76
CA TRP A 190 -12.91 15.66 -6.93
C TRP A 190 -12.48 14.82 -5.72
N ILE A 191 -13.44 14.32 -4.99
CA ILE A 191 -13.24 13.63 -3.71
C ILE A 191 -13.57 12.15 -3.88
N VAL A 192 -12.56 11.29 -3.84
CA VAL A 192 -12.77 9.84 -3.89
C VAL A 192 -13.13 9.33 -2.50
N VAL A 193 -14.32 8.77 -2.35
CA VAL A 193 -14.81 8.13 -1.13
C VAL A 193 -14.76 6.62 -1.28
N TRP A 194 -14.11 5.91 -0.35
CA TRP A 194 -13.96 4.46 -0.40
C TRP A 194 -14.60 3.78 0.82
N PRO A 195 -15.83 3.25 0.71
CA PRO A 195 -16.57 2.67 1.84
C PRO A 195 -16.04 1.31 2.27
N GLY A 196 -15.47 0.57 1.32
CA GLY A 196 -15.18 -0.83 1.49
C GLY A 196 -13.83 -1.14 2.13
N SER A 197 -13.71 -2.38 2.54
CA SER A 197 -12.45 -3.04 2.87
C SER A 197 -12.49 -4.48 2.38
N SER A 198 -11.34 -5.09 2.11
CA SER A 198 -11.29 -6.48 1.68
C SER A 198 -12.05 -7.42 2.64
N ARG A 199 -12.49 -8.60 2.18
CA ARG A 199 -13.18 -9.60 3.04
C ARG A 199 -12.45 -9.88 4.35
N THR A 200 -11.13 -9.95 4.34
CA THR A 200 -10.31 -10.13 5.54
C THR A 200 -10.18 -8.87 6.40
N GLY A 201 -10.53 -7.73 5.86
CA GLY A 201 -10.51 -6.42 6.52
C GLY A 201 -11.89 -5.90 6.93
N SER A 202 -12.95 -6.71 6.84
CA SER A 202 -14.34 -6.30 7.16
C SER A 202 -14.48 -5.66 8.55
N HIS A 203 -13.68 -6.12 9.51
CA HIS A 203 -13.62 -5.56 10.86
C HIS A 203 -13.10 -4.12 10.92
N LYS A 204 -12.50 -3.60 9.85
CA LYS A 204 -11.97 -2.21 9.76
C LYS A 204 -13.00 -1.23 9.21
N ARG A 205 -14.15 -1.73 8.75
CA ARG A 205 -15.17 -0.88 8.13
C ARG A 205 -15.75 0.07 9.15
N TRP A 206 -15.83 1.30 8.75
CA TRP A 206 -16.61 2.32 9.44
C TRP A 206 -18.09 2.10 9.18
N GLN A 207 -18.94 2.51 10.09
CA GLN A 207 -20.39 2.40 9.88
C GLN A 207 -20.79 3.20 8.62
N PRO A 208 -21.54 2.61 7.67
CA PRO A 208 -21.92 3.27 6.42
C PRO A 208 -22.57 4.64 6.61
N GLY A 209 -23.44 4.78 7.61
CA GLY A 209 -24.08 6.05 7.95
C GLY A 209 -23.10 7.15 8.32
N ARG A 210 -22.03 6.84 9.07
CA ARG A 210 -21.01 7.84 9.45
C ARG A 210 -20.14 8.25 8.26
N LEU A 211 -19.82 7.32 7.36
CA LEU A 211 -19.09 7.68 6.13
C LEU A 211 -19.94 8.58 5.23
N ARG A 212 -21.24 8.26 5.09
CA ARG A 212 -22.20 9.09 4.35
C ARG A 212 -22.28 10.50 4.95
N GLU A 213 -22.42 10.61 6.27
CA GLU A 213 -22.46 11.89 6.99
C GLU A 213 -21.20 12.71 6.70
N ALA A 214 -20.01 12.15 6.86
CA ALA A 214 -18.75 12.83 6.57
C ALA A 214 -18.64 13.25 5.10
N ALA A 215 -18.94 12.34 4.16
CA ALA A 215 -18.87 12.62 2.72
C ALA A 215 -19.84 13.74 2.31
N THR A 216 -21.08 13.70 2.80
CA THR A 216 -22.08 14.75 2.54
C THR A 216 -21.64 16.09 3.11
N ALA A 217 -21.10 16.11 4.32
CA ALA A 217 -20.62 17.34 4.95
C ALA A 217 -19.40 17.92 4.20
N ILE A 218 -18.44 17.09 3.77
CA ILE A 218 -17.29 17.54 2.97
C ILE A 218 -17.79 18.16 1.66
N ARG A 219 -18.69 17.48 0.93
CA ARG A 219 -19.28 18.00 -0.30
C ARG A 219 -20.00 19.34 -0.06
N GLY A 220 -20.82 19.43 0.96
CA GLY A 220 -21.57 20.66 1.28
C GLY A 220 -20.66 21.86 1.59
N ARG A 221 -19.48 21.61 2.18
CA ARG A 221 -18.50 22.67 2.50
C ARG A 221 -17.56 23.01 1.34
N THR A 222 -17.35 22.11 0.39
CA THR A 222 -16.41 22.31 -0.72
C THR A 222 -17.08 22.62 -2.05
N GLY A 223 -18.35 22.26 -2.22
CA GLY A 223 -19.04 22.29 -3.52
C GLY A 223 -18.51 21.27 -4.53
N GLY A 224 -17.62 20.36 -4.11
CA GLY A 224 -16.94 19.42 -4.98
C GLY A 224 -17.78 18.19 -5.35
N THR A 225 -17.23 17.38 -6.23
CA THR A 225 -17.85 16.14 -6.73
C THR A 225 -17.37 14.93 -5.95
N LEU A 226 -18.29 14.10 -5.45
CA LEU A 226 -17.99 12.86 -4.78
C LEU A 226 -17.91 11.71 -5.79
N LEU A 227 -16.79 10.98 -5.78
CA LEU A 227 -16.52 9.81 -6.60
C LEU A 227 -16.48 8.58 -5.69
N VAL A 228 -17.49 7.71 -5.74
CA VAL A 228 -17.57 6.55 -4.85
C VAL A 228 -16.84 5.36 -5.45
N GLY A 229 -15.73 4.97 -4.81
CA GLY A 229 -14.86 3.90 -5.24
C GLY A 229 -15.18 2.54 -4.61
N TRP A 230 -14.81 1.46 -5.29
CA TRP A 230 -15.06 0.09 -4.84
C TRP A 230 -14.09 -0.93 -5.41
N GLY A 231 -13.84 -1.99 -4.65
CA GLY A 231 -13.14 -3.19 -5.12
C GLY A 231 -14.12 -4.30 -5.50
N PRO A 232 -13.64 -5.41 -6.09
CA PRO A 232 -14.51 -6.46 -6.66
C PRO A 232 -15.56 -7.06 -5.70
N ALA A 233 -15.34 -6.97 -4.39
CA ALA A 233 -16.26 -7.51 -3.37
C ALA A 233 -17.10 -6.43 -2.67
N GLU A 234 -17.06 -5.18 -3.14
CA GLU A 234 -17.56 -4.00 -2.43
C GLU A 234 -18.54 -3.18 -3.28
N LYS A 235 -18.85 -3.67 -4.49
CA LYS A 235 -19.65 -2.95 -5.49
C LYS A 235 -21.03 -2.55 -4.96
N GLU A 236 -21.76 -3.49 -4.37
CA GLU A 236 -23.12 -3.26 -3.89
C GLU A 236 -23.16 -2.19 -2.79
N GLU A 237 -22.24 -2.26 -1.85
CA GLU A 237 -22.09 -1.30 -0.76
C GLU A 237 -21.78 0.10 -1.29
N ALA A 238 -20.90 0.20 -2.29
CA ALA A 238 -20.53 1.48 -2.88
C ALA A 238 -21.67 2.09 -3.71
N LEU A 239 -22.41 1.28 -4.45
CA LEU A 239 -23.57 1.75 -5.21
C LEU A 239 -24.70 2.20 -4.27
N ALA A 240 -24.92 1.48 -3.16
CA ALA A 240 -25.88 1.90 -2.15
C ALA A 240 -25.49 3.25 -1.53
N LEU A 241 -24.22 3.42 -1.16
CA LEU A 241 -23.71 4.69 -0.64
C LEU A 241 -23.89 5.83 -1.65
N ALA A 242 -23.54 5.58 -2.92
CA ALA A 242 -23.69 6.60 -3.97
C ALA A 242 -25.15 7.00 -4.18
N ALA A 243 -26.09 6.06 -4.08
CA ALA A 243 -27.53 6.35 -4.22
C ALA A 243 -28.10 7.16 -3.05
N GLU A 244 -27.48 7.08 -1.88
CA GLU A 244 -27.89 7.83 -0.68
C GLU A 244 -27.35 9.27 -0.61
N ILE A 245 -26.38 9.62 -1.46
CA ILE A 245 -25.76 10.96 -1.48
C ILE A 245 -26.10 11.64 -2.82
N PRO A 246 -26.81 12.75 -2.82
CA PRO A 246 -27.16 13.46 -4.05
C PRO A 246 -25.94 13.75 -4.93
N ASP A 247 -26.05 13.51 -6.22
CA ASP A 247 -25.01 13.73 -7.26
C ASP A 247 -23.66 13.05 -6.99
N ALA A 248 -23.61 12.04 -6.12
CA ALA A 248 -22.42 11.22 -5.97
C ALA A 248 -22.29 10.25 -7.17
N LEU A 249 -21.10 10.17 -7.73
CA LEU A 249 -20.82 9.40 -8.93
C LEU A 249 -20.08 8.10 -8.59
N PRO A 250 -20.67 6.91 -8.81
CA PRO A 250 -19.93 5.68 -8.68
C PRO A 250 -18.85 5.60 -9.79
N ILE A 251 -17.61 5.24 -9.41
CA ILE A 251 -16.55 5.02 -10.39
C ILE A 251 -16.82 3.71 -11.17
N PRO A 252 -16.33 3.58 -12.41
CA PRO A 252 -16.40 2.31 -13.14
C PRO A 252 -15.53 1.23 -12.45
N PRO A 253 -15.66 -0.05 -12.81
CA PRO A 253 -14.70 -1.08 -12.43
C PRO A 253 -13.30 -0.65 -12.83
N THR A 254 -12.34 -0.82 -11.92
CA THR A 254 -10.94 -0.42 -12.15
C THR A 254 -9.98 -1.58 -11.99
N THR A 255 -8.98 -1.64 -12.84
CA THR A 255 -7.70 -2.31 -12.57
C THR A 255 -6.87 -1.49 -11.59
N ILE A 256 -5.78 -2.03 -11.07
CA ILE A 256 -4.89 -1.27 -10.18
C ILE A 256 -4.25 -0.06 -10.87
N PRO A 257 -3.73 -0.16 -12.11
CA PRO A 257 -3.25 1.02 -12.85
C PRO A 257 -4.32 2.09 -13.05
N GLU A 258 -5.53 1.70 -13.45
CA GLU A 258 -6.65 2.63 -13.64
C GLU A 258 -7.08 3.31 -12.35
N LEU A 259 -7.12 2.56 -11.23
CA LEU A 259 -7.37 3.14 -9.91
C LEU A 259 -6.26 4.14 -9.54
N THR A 260 -5.01 3.78 -9.80
CA THR A 260 -3.85 4.65 -9.53
C THR A 260 -3.95 5.96 -10.32
N LEU A 261 -4.31 5.88 -11.61
CA LEU A 261 -4.57 7.04 -12.46
C LEU A 261 -5.71 7.91 -11.91
N LEU A 262 -6.85 7.30 -11.59
CA LEU A 262 -8.01 8.02 -11.05
C LEU A 262 -7.65 8.74 -9.74
N LEU A 263 -6.95 8.06 -8.84
CA LEU A 263 -6.48 8.66 -7.60
C LEU A 263 -5.51 9.81 -7.86
N ALA A 264 -4.59 9.69 -8.82
CA ALA A 264 -3.66 10.76 -9.17
C ALA A 264 -4.33 12.01 -9.76
N ARG A 265 -5.57 11.90 -10.25
CA ARG A 265 -6.39 13.02 -10.77
C ARG A 265 -7.37 13.57 -9.73
N ALA A 266 -7.58 12.86 -8.64
CA ALA A 266 -8.44 13.31 -7.54
C ALA A 266 -7.71 14.34 -6.65
N ASP A 267 -8.48 15.22 -6.05
CA ASP A 267 -7.97 16.26 -5.13
C ASP A 267 -7.92 15.76 -3.69
N LEU A 268 -8.75 14.75 -3.36
CA LEU A 268 -8.81 14.16 -2.02
C LEU A 268 -9.26 12.70 -2.09
N TYR A 269 -8.71 11.88 -1.22
CA TYR A 269 -9.19 10.54 -0.91
C TYR A 269 -9.70 10.49 0.54
N VAL A 270 -10.85 9.88 0.77
CA VAL A 270 -11.40 9.60 2.10
C VAL A 270 -11.83 8.13 2.17
N GLY A 271 -11.27 7.35 3.08
CA GLY A 271 -11.64 5.93 3.19
C GLY A 271 -10.88 5.19 4.28
N MET A 272 -11.14 3.88 4.38
CA MET A 272 -10.59 3.03 5.42
C MET A 272 -9.08 2.76 5.25
N ASP A 273 -8.43 2.19 6.30
CA ASP A 273 -7.07 1.61 6.24
C ASP A 273 -7.03 0.43 5.27
N THR A 274 -6.95 0.74 3.97
CA THR A 274 -6.97 -0.24 2.87
C THR A 274 -5.94 0.08 1.79
N GLY A 275 -5.80 -0.81 0.80
CA GLY A 275 -4.86 -0.63 -0.32
C GLY A 275 -5.00 0.72 -1.03
N PRO A 276 -6.22 1.11 -1.45
CA PRO A 276 -6.47 2.39 -2.13
C PRO A 276 -5.97 3.63 -1.39
N MET A 277 -6.10 3.68 -0.05
CA MET A 277 -5.55 4.78 0.76
C MET A 277 -4.03 4.92 0.57
N HIS A 278 -3.32 3.79 0.56
CA HIS A 278 -1.86 3.82 0.39
C HIS A 278 -1.44 4.13 -1.03
N VAL A 279 -2.26 3.74 -2.02
CA VAL A 279 -2.05 4.11 -3.42
C VAL A 279 -2.29 5.61 -3.60
N ALA A 280 -3.37 6.16 -3.04
CA ALA A 280 -3.63 7.61 -3.07
C ALA A 280 -2.45 8.40 -2.49
N ALA A 281 -2.01 8.04 -1.29
CA ALA A 281 -0.85 8.69 -0.67
C ALA A 281 0.44 8.54 -1.51
N LEU A 282 0.66 7.38 -2.13
CA LEU A 282 1.81 7.12 -3.00
C LEU A 282 1.86 8.05 -4.21
N VAL A 283 0.72 8.30 -4.84
CA VAL A 283 0.65 9.19 -6.04
C VAL A 283 0.57 10.67 -5.67
N GLY A 284 0.61 11.00 -4.38
CA GLY A 284 0.61 12.37 -3.88
C GLY A 284 -0.78 12.97 -3.69
N THR A 285 -1.85 12.18 -3.84
CA THR A 285 -3.20 12.63 -3.57
C THR A 285 -3.39 12.80 -2.06
N PRO A 286 -3.84 13.95 -1.58
CA PRO A 286 -4.22 14.15 -0.19
C PRO A 286 -5.18 13.06 0.28
N ALA A 287 -4.91 12.44 1.44
CA ALA A 287 -5.68 11.27 1.86
C ALA A 287 -6.06 11.32 3.34
N VAL A 288 -7.34 11.14 3.63
CA VAL A 288 -7.84 10.88 4.99
C VAL A 288 -8.10 9.39 5.14
N GLY A 289 -7.28 8.74 5.95
CA GLY A 289 -7.46 7.35 6.34
C GLY A 289 -8.26 7.25 7.63
N VAL A 290 -9.37 6.51 7.61
CA VAL A 290 -10.22 6.27 8.78
C VAL A 290 -9.82 4.95 9.44
N PHE A 291 -9.48 4.99 10.73
CA PHE A 291 -8.95 3.88 11.49
C PHE A 291 -9.88 3.51 12.66
N GLY A 292 -10.82 2.61 12.41
CA GLY A 292 -11.69 2.09 13.47
C GLY A 292 -11.00 1.04 14.35
N ARG A 293 -10.49 -0.02 13.73
CA ARG A 293 -9.92 -1.21 14.40
C ARG A 293 -8.52 -1.55 13.93
N SER A 294 -7.71 -0.55 13.64
CA SER A 294 -6.29 -0.71 13.34
C SER A 294 -5.50 0.45 13.96
N ASP A 295 -4.27 0.18 14.39
CA ASP A 295 -3.43 1.20 15.02
C ASP A 295 -2.87 2.16 13.94
N PRO A 296 -3.28 3.43 13.93
CA PRO A 296 -2.83 4.42 12.94
C PRO A 296 -1.32 4.70 13.04
N GLN A 297 -0.71 4.53 14.22
CA GLN A 297 0.74 4.65 14.36
C GLN A 297 1.50 3.60 13.56
N ILE A 298 0.94 2.38 13.45
CA ILE A 298 1.56 1.26 12.72
C ILE A 298 1.15 1.27 11.26
N HIS A 299 -0.15 1.44 11.00
CA HIS A 299 -0.76 1.21 9.69
C HIS A 299 -1.05 2.50 8.91
N GLY A 300 -0.88 3.65 9.52
CA GLY A 300 -1.07 4.94 8.87
C GLY A 300 -0.15 5.16 7.67
N PRO A 301 -0.42 6.18 6.87
CA PRO A 301 0.45 6.59 5.77
C PRO A 301 1.83 6.99 6.29
N ALA A 302 2.82 7.06 5.39
CA ALA A 302 4.14 7.53 5.75
C ALA A 302 4.07 9.00 6.23
N PRO A 303 4.85 9.39 7.24
CA PRO A 303 4.73 10.72 7.86
C PRO A 303 4.95 11.91 6.93
N HIS A 304 5.72 11.71 5.85
CA HIS A 304 6.03 12.75 4.86
C HIS A 304 4.99 12.86 3.73
N LEU A 305 4.00 11.96 3.66
CA LEU A 305 2.96 12.00 2.63
C LEU A 305 1.82 12.96 3.01
N PRO A 306 1.13 13.55 2.03
CA PRO A 306 0.00 14.46 2.29
C PRO A 306 -1.23 13.67 2.77
N ALA A 307 -1.15 13.11 3.98
CA ALA A 307 -2.20 12.25 4.48
C ALA A 307 -2.42 12.42 5.99
N ARG A 308 -3.64 12.18 6.43
CA ARG A 308 -4.06 12.18 7.82
C ARG A 308 -4.69 10.85 8.21
N ALA A 309 -4.37 10.37 9.38
CA ALA A 309 -5.02 9.22 9.99
C ALA A 309 -5.99 9.72 11.08
N VAL A 310 -7.27 9.50 10.85
CA VAL A 310 -8.32 9.80 11.85
C VAL A 310 -8.74 8.49 12.50
N ALA A 311 -8.69 8.44 13.81
CA ALA A 311 -8.94 7.22 14.57
C ALA A 311 -9.82 7.50 15.79
N GLY A 312 -10.64 6.52 16.15
CA GLY A 312 -11.33 6.53 17.43
C GLY A 312 -10.34 6.45 18.60
N PRO A 313 -10.74 6.89 19.80
CA PRO A 313 -9.85 7.01 20.96
C PRO A 313 -9.16 5.69 21.35
N GLU A 314 -9.79 4.56 21.08
CA GLU A 314 -9.33 3.24 21.46
C GLU A 314 -8.77 2.38 20.33
N ALA A 315 -8.61 2.93 19.12
CA ALA A 315 -8.13 2.20 17.94
C ALA A 315 -6.80 1.45 18.19
N ARG A 316 -5.98 1.94 19.13
CA ARG A 316 -4.70 1.34 19.52
C ARG A 316 -4.85 0.00 20.25
N GLU A 317 -5.98 -0.23 20.92
CA GLU A 317 -6.18 -1.34 21.86
C GLU A 317 -7.08 -2.44 21.33
N TRP A 318 -7.55 -2.34 20.09
CA TRP A 318 -8.59 -3.22 19.55
C TRP A 318 -8.30 -4.73 19.76
N LYS A 319 -7.05 -5.17 19.58
CA LYS A 319 -6.68 -6.58 19.78
C LYS A 319 -6.78 -7.01 21.24
N THR A 320 -6.39 -6.13 22.15
CA THR A 320 -6.44 -6.39 23.59
C THR A 320 -7.89 -6.42 24.06
N ARG A 321 -8.71 -5.49 23.60
CA ARG A 321 -10.15 -5.43 23.91
C ARG A 321 -10.89 -6.64 23.36
N ALA A 322 -10.68 -7.00 22.10
CA ALA A 322 -11.32 -8.17 21.50
C ALA A 322 -11.00 -9.48 22.26
N ARG A 323 -9.75 -9.62 22.72
CA ARG A 323 -9.35 -10.77 23.56
C ARG A 323 -9.99 -10.78 24.94
N ARG A 324 -10.38 -9.61 25.47
CA ARG A 324 -11.01 -9.45 26.78
C ARG A 324 -12.53 -9.45 26.71
N GLY A 325 -13.13 -9.62 25.51
CA GLY A 325 -14.59 -9.57 25.34
C GLY A 325 -15.21 -8.21 25.66
N LEU A 326 -14.41 -7.14 25.59
CA LEU A 326 -14.91 -5.77 25.85
C LEU A 326 -15.76 -5.29 24.68
N PRO A 327 -16.71 -4.35 24.92
CA PRO A 327 -17.58 -3.83 23.87
C PRO A 327 -16.78 -3.24 22.69
N PRO A 328 -17.38 -3.19 21.48
CA PRO A 328 -16.73 -2.61 20.31
C PRO A 328 -16.36 -1.14 20.57
N PHE A 329 -15.34 -0.69 19.83
CA PHE A 329 -14.86 0.69 19.90
C PHE A 329 -15.92 1.71 19.51
N GLU A 330 -15.76 2.92 20.02
CA GLU A 330 -16.33 4.07 19.34
C GLU A 330 -15.61 4.29 18.02
N ASP A 331 -16.39 4.33 16.95
CA ASP A 331 -15.89 4.69 15.63
C ASP A 331 -15.40 6.16 15.64
N PRO A 332 -14.45 6.52 14.78
CA PRO A 332 -14.04 7.92 14.62
C PRO A 332 -15.24 8.84 14.40
N ASP A 333 -15.15 10.03 14.96
CA ASP A 333 -16.17 11.06 14.75
C ASP A 333 -16.15 11.54 13.29
N PRO A 334 -17.31 11.58 12.59
CA PRO A 334 -17.42 12.17 11.27
C PRO A 334 -16.89 13.60 11.18
N ALA A 335 -17.11 14.43 12.20
CA ALA A 335 -16.62 15.81 12.24
C ALA A 335 -15.08 15.86 12.16
N ALA A 336 -14.37 14.96 12.85
CA ALA A 336 -12.91 14.89 12.78
C ALA A 336 -12.40 14.49 11.38
N VAL A 337 -13.15 13.66 10.65
CA VAL A 337 -12.83 13.29 9.26
C VAL A 337 -13.05 14.48 8.33
N VAL A 338 -14.13 15.23 8.52
CA VAL A 338 -14.43 16.44 7.75
C VAL A 338 -13.34 17.50 7.94
N GLU A 339 -12.95 17.81 9.17
CA GLU A 339 -11.89 18.79 9.45
C GLU A 339 -10.54 18.37 8.87
N ALA A 340 -10.18 17.08 8.98
CA ALA A 340 -8.97 16.56 8.36
C ALA A 340 -8.98 16.68 6.83
N ALA A 341 -10.13 16.46 6.20
CA ALA A 341 -10.33 16.59 4.76
C ALA A 341 -10.16 18.04 4.29
N LEU A 342 -10.78 18.97 4.97
CA LEU A 342 -10.72 20.40 4.65
C LEU A 342 -9.32 20.98 4.88
N ASP A 343 -8.64 20.58 5.96
CA ASP A 343 -7.24 20.97 6.22
C ASP A 343 -6.31 20.51 5.09
N LEU A 344 -6.48 19.27 4.59
CA LEU A 344 -5.68 18.76 3.48
C LEU A 344 -5.95 19.49 2.17
N LEU A 345 -7.21 19.76 1.85
CA LEU A 345 -7.59 20.52 0.64
C LEU A 345 -7.04 21.95 0.67
N ALA A 346 -7.12 22.63 1.82
CA ALA A 346 -6.60 23.99 1.98
C ALA A 346 -5.08 24.05 1.76
N ARG A 347 -4.33 23.05 2.22
CA ARG A 347 -2.87 22.96 2.01
C ARG A 347 -2.50 22.63 0.56
N GLY A 348 -3.33 21.86 -0.15
CA GLY A 348 -3.10 21.53 -1.55
C GLY A 348 -3.37 22.69 -2.51
N ALA A 349 -4.22 23.64 -2.12
CA ALA A 349 -4.53 24.83 -2.91
C ALA A 349 -3.46 25.95 -2.79
N GLY A 350 -2.54 25.84 -1.83
CA GLY A 350 -1.49 26.84 -1.56
C GLY A 350 -0.09 26.47 -2.07
N GLY A 351 0.08 25.37 -2.77
CA GLY A 351 1.33 24.90 -3.39
C GLY A 351 1.13 24.80 -4.89
#